data_ed0f8aa4274014c2805e114813b4a6b5
#
_entry.id   ed0f8aa4274014c2805e114813b4a6b5
#
_cell.length_a   1.000
_cell.length_b   1.000
_cell.length_c   1.000
_cell.angle_alpha   90.00
_cell.angle_beta   90.00
_cell.angle_gamma   90.00
#
_symmetry.space_group_name_H-M   'P 1'
#
loop_
_entity.id
_entity.type
_entity.pdbx_description
1 polymer ?
#
loop_
_entity_poly.entity_id
_entity_poly.type
_entity_poly.pdbx_seq_one_letter_code
_entity_poly.pdbx_strand_id
1 'polypeptide(L)'
;MLVTFLILLATIVLFVINIVRSDIVALCALLLLMLFGILTPAEALSGFSSSILVMMIALFVVGGAIFQTGLAKNISSRILRLAGDSQTKLFVLVIIGTSMIGGFISNTGTIAIMLPIVVSMASSSGSSSTRLLMPLAFAGSLGGMLTLIGTPPNLIVHDTLVKAGHKGLSFFSFLPIGVICIALGVVLLLPLSKLLIKKGEKNEDEKQKSLSDLATEYRIAQSLYRLKVKQDSTAAGKRLRELAIPAKYGIHVLEIRRSVTSQSLFASTVVEQIIAEAETVLLTGDALYVSGNFKNIRQLADNYGFDLMDSNETDEKTPVFAGQLRFDSIGIAEVILLPKSNLVNLMVRESGFYEKYKVSILGIQRRADYILHNLRDEKMYPGDVLLVQGEWKNIERLSSDSMDWVVMGQPLREAPKTKRGKEITAALIMVLMITTMVFEVVPPVTSVLAAAILMVLTGCFRNVEDAYQTINWQSVVLIGSMLPVGIALEKTGATGFITQGLVDGIGGYGPLVLLAGIYFSTSMLTLFISNTATAVLFAPIALHAAEVVHVSPMPFMFAVSVAASMCFASPFSTPPNALVMSAGRYTFMDYVKVGLPMQIIFGIVMVIVLPLLFPFR
;
A
#
# COMPACT_ATOMS: atom_id res chain seq x y z
N MET A 1 -12.06 37.93 -0.61
CA MET A 1 -10.64 37.66 -0.81
C MET A 1 -9.92 37.26 0.51
N LEU A 2 -9.79 38.14 1.51
CA LEU A 2 -9.05 37.82 2.76
C LEU A 2 -9.56 36.54 3.44
N VAL A 3 -10.87 36.38 3.59
CA VAL A 3 -11.50 35.20 4.21
C VAL A 3 -11.15 33.91 3.43
N THR A 4 -11.18 33.97 2.08
CA THR A 4 -10.81 32.83 1.22
C THR A 4 -9.35 32.43 1.44
N PHE A 5 -8.43 33.42 1.55
CA PHE A 5 -7.04 33.15 1.85
C PHE A 5 -6.84 32.54 3.24
N LEU A 6 -7.55 33.02 4.25
CA LEU A 6 -7.46 32.45 5.60
C LEU A 6 -7.97 31.00 5.66
N ILE A 7 -9.10 30.73 4.98
CA ILE A 7 -9.64 29.36 4.88
C ILE A 7 -8.64 28.46 4.13
N LEU A 8 -8.10 28.93 2.99
CA LEU A 8 -7.13 28.17 2.22
C LEU A 8 -5.84 27.90 3.01
N LEU A 9 -5.29 28.92 3.67
CA LEU A 9 -4.10 28.79 4.50
C LEU A 9 -4.34 27.79 5.65
N ALA A 10 -5.46 27.90 6.35
CA ALA A 10 -5.84 26.98 7.41
C ALA A 10 -5.98 25.54 6.87
N THR A 11 -6.58 25.37 5.69
CA THR A 11 -6.71 24.08 5.01
C THR A 11 -5.35 23.47 4.69
N ILE A 12 -4.42 24.25 4.12
CA ILE A 12 -3.05 23.81 3.81
C ILE A 12 -2.31 23.43 5.10
N VAL A 13 -2.39 24.26 6.14
CA VAL A 13 -1.75 23.99 7.43
C VAL A 13 -2.29 22.70 8.03
N LEU A 14 -3.60 22.47 8.03
CA LEU A 14 -4.21 21.25 8.54
C LEU A 14 -3.82 20.02 7.71
N PHE A 15 -3.68 20.16 6.39
CA PHE A 15 -3.17 19.07 5.55
C PHE A 15 -1.71 18.73 5.89
N VAL A 16 -0.86 19.73 6.10
CA VAL A 16 0.57 19.54 6.45
C VAL A 16 0.72 18.89 7.83
N ILE A 17 -0.04 19.36 8.83
CA ILE A 17 0.00 18.81 10.19
C ILE A 17 -0.54 17.37 10.21
N ASN A 18 -1.47 17.02 9.32
CA ASN A 18 -2.04 15.68 9.14
C ASN A 18 -2.61 15.02 10.43
N ILE A 19 -3.14 15.83 11.34
CA ILE A 19 -3.83 15.34 12.55
C ILE A 19 -5.23 14.86 12.20
N VAL A 20 -5.90 15.56 11.26
CA VAL A 20 -7.25 15.26 10.79
C VAL A 20 -7.16 14.70 9.37
N ARG A 21 -8.01 13.73 9.04
CA ARG A 21 -8.09 13.17 7.69
C ARG A 21 -8.34 14.26 6.65
N SER A 22 -7.64 14.19 5.53
CA SER A 22 -7.70 15.22 4.49
C SER A 22 -9.08 15.42 3.86
N ASP A 23 -9.91 14.38 3.76
CA ASP A 23 -11.29 14.48 3.28
C ASP A 23 -12.17 15.32 4.24
N ILE A 24 -12.00 15.16 5.56
CA ILE A 24 -12.71 15.96 6.55
C ILE A 24 -12.26 17.42 6.52
N VAL A 25 -10.96 17.67 6.42
CA VAL A 25 -10.41 19.02 6.28
C VAL A 25 -10.98 19.72 5.05
N ALA A 26 -11.07 19.02 3.91
CA ALA A 26 -11.64 19.53 2.67
C ALA A 26 -13.16 19.86 2.81
N LEU A 27 -13.93 18.98 3.48
CA LEU A 27 -15.33 19.23 3.79
C LEU A 27 -15.50 20.45 4.69
N CYS A 28 -14.67 20.61 5.73
CA CYS A 28 -14.69 21.78 6.60
C CYS A 28 -14.38 23.06 5.82
N ALA A 29 -13.40 23.05 4.93
CA ALA A 29 -13.08 24.18 4.07
C ALA A 29 -14.28 24.57 3.18
N LEU A 30 -14.91 23.57 2.54
CA LEU A 30 -16.10 23.77 1.73
C LEU A 30 -17.27 24.37 2.54
N LEU A 31 -17.51 23.83 3.73
CA LEU A 31 -18.55 24.33 4.64
C LEU A 31 -18.27 25.78 5.05
N LEU A 32 -17.04 26.12 5.40
CA LEU A 32 -16.67 27.49 5.74
C LEU A 32 -16.88 28.45 4.56
N LEU A 33 -16.52 28.05 3.33
CA LEU A 33 -16.76 28.87 2.14
C LEU A 33 -18.25 29.13 1.91
N MET A 34 -19.11 28.16 2.24
CA MET A 34 -20.59 28.33 2.19
C MET A 34 -21.08 29.26 3.31
N LEU A 35 -20.64 29.04 4.56
CA LEU A 35 -21.06 29.84 5.71
C LEU A 35 -20.69 31.31 5.58
N PHE A 36 -19.54 31.60 4.99
CA PHE A 36 -19.11 32.98 4.71
C PHE A 36 -19.72 33.56 3.41
N GLY A 37 -20.65 32.85 2.76
CA GLY A 37 -21.35 33.32 1.57
C GLY A 37 -20.50 33.48 0.32
N ILE A 38 -19.30 32.87 0.29
CA ILE A 38 -18.40 32.91 -0.87
C ILE A 38 -18.92 31.98 -1.96
N LEU A 39 -19.38 30.79 -1.57
CA LEU A 39 -20.02 29.83 -2.46
C LEU A 39 -21.49 29.68 -2.11
N THR A 40 -22.32 29.62 -3.13
CA THR A 40 -23.71 29.15 -2.99
C THR A 40 -23.74 27.62 -2.77
N PRO A 41 -24.81 27.07 -2.18
CA PRO A 41 -24.95 25.61 -2.03
C PRO A 41 -24.80 24.85 -3.36
N ALA A 42 -25.33 25.39 -4.45
CA ALA A 42 -25.22 24.79 -5.78
C ALA A 42 -23.78 24.73 -6.27
N GLU A 43 -23.03 25.82 -6.10
CA GLU A 43 -21.60 25.88 -6.46
C GLU A 43 -20.76 24.97 -5.57
N ALA A 44 -21.03 24.93 -4.27
CA ALA A 44 -20.32 24.06 -3.33
C ALA A 44 -20.53 22.57 -3.65
N LEU A 45 -21.74 22.19 -4.03
CA LEU A 45 -22.06 20.80 -4.37
C LEU A 45 -21.70 20.42 -5.82
N SER A 46 -21.35 21.40 -6.67
CA SER A 46 -20.99 21.15 -8.08
C SER A 46 -19.80 20.21 -8.24
N GLY A 47 -18.87 20.19 -7.27
CA GLY A 47 -17.75 19.26 -7.25
C GLY A 47 -18.18 17.80 -7.17
N PHE A 48 -19.26 17.51 -6.43
CA PHE A 48 -19.79 16.15 -6.29
C PHE A 48 -20.58 15.68 -7.52
N SER A 49 -21.05 16.58 -8.36
CA SER A 49 -21.71 16.28 -9.66
C SER A 49 -20.74 16.38 -10.84
N SER A 50 -19.46 16.57 -10.58
CA SER A 50 -18.43 16.67 -11.61
C SER A 50 -18.28 15.33 -12.37
N SER A 51 -18.19 15.41 -13.70
CA SER A 51 -17.95 14.26 -14.57
C SER A 51 -16.64 13.53 -14.24
N ILE A 52 -15.62 14.25 -13.73
CA ILE A 52 -14.38 13.65 -13.26
C ILE A 52 -14.60 12.75 -12.07
N LEU A 53 -15.40 13.21 -11.10
CA LEU A 53 -15.65 12.42 -9.90
C LEU A 53 -16.34 11.11 -10.26
N VAL A 54 -17.35 11.17 -11.14
CA VAL A 54 -18.05 9.98 -11.67
C VAL A 54 -17.07 9.07 -12.40
N MET A 55 -16.21 9.63 -13.25
CA MET A 55 -15.19 8.86 -13.97
C MET A 55 -14.19 8.20 -13.02
N MET A 56 -13.74 8.91 -11.97
CA MET A 56 -12.83 8.34 -10.97
C MET A 56 -13.46 7.20 -10.18
N ILE A 57 -14.72 7.33 -9.76
CA ILE A 57 -15.45 6.26 -9.09
C ILE A 57 -15.48 5.03 -10.00
N ALA A 58 -15.85 5.21 -11.26
CA ALA A 58 -15.91 4.11 -12.23
C ALA A 58 -14.52 3.48 -12.48
N LEU A 59 -13.45 4.29 -12.51
CA LEU A 59 -12.07 3.80 -12.64
C LEU A 59 -11.61 2.97 -11.43
N PHE A 60 -12.02 3.33 -10.22
CA PHE A 60 -11.76 2.49 -9.05
C PHE A 60 -12.40 1.12 -9.19
N VAL A 61 -13.63 1.04 -9.72
CA VAL A 61 -14.31 -0.22 -9.99
C VAL A 61 -13.58 -1.01 -11.08
N VAL A 62 -13.23 -0.38 -12.20
CA VAL A 62 -12.46 -1.05 -13.29
C VAL A 62 -11.13 -1.59 -12.76
N GLY A 63 -10.35 -0.77 -12.04
CA GLY A 63 -9.09 -1.18 -11.43
C GLY A 63 -9.27 -2.34 -10.43
N GLY A 64 -10.32 -2.29 -9.62
CA GLY A 64 -10.69 -3.35 -8.68
C GLY A 64 -11.03 -4.67 -9.38
N ALA A 65 -11.74 -4.64 -10.51
CA ALA A 65 -12.05 -5.81 -11.30
C ALA A 65 -10.80 -6.47 -11.90
N ILE A 66 -9.87 -5.66 -12.43
CA ILE A 66 -8.58 -6.14 -12.96
C ILE A 66 -7.76 -6.81 -11.83
N PHE A 67 -7.86 -6.25 -10.61
CA PHE A 67 -7.23 -6.83 -9.43
C PHE A 67 -7.88 -8.16 -9.04
N GLN A 68 -9.21 -8.22 -8.85
CA GLN A 68 -9.93 -9.41 -8.38
C GLN A 68 -9.91 -10.58 -9.38
N THR A 69 -9.90 -10.30 -10.68
CA THR A 69 -9.79 -11.34 -11.72
C THR A 69 -8.39 -11.94 -11.81
N GLY A 70 -7.37 -11.33 -11.16
CA GLY A 70 -5.99 -11.78 -11.24
C GLY A 70 -5.27 -11.43 -12.55
N LEU A 71 -5.89 -10.64 -13.43
CA LEU A 71 -5.31 -10.23 -14.71
C LEU A 71 -3.97 -9.52 -14.52
N ALA A 72 -3.91 -8.55 -13.59
CA ALA A 72 -2.68 -7.83 -13.28
C ALA A 72 -1.58 -8.75 -12.75
N LYS A 73 -1.91 -9.71 -11.86
CA LYS A 73 -0.97 -10.70 -11.31
C LYS A 73 -0.37 -11.57 -12.42
N ASN A 74 -1.19 -12.04 -13.35
CA ASN A 74 -0.75 -12.89 -14.45
C ASN A 74 0.15 -12.13 -15.44
N ILE A 75 -0.19 -10.89 -15.77
CA ILE A 75 0.66 -10.02 -16.61
C ILE A 75 2.00 -9.79 -15.90
N SER A 76 1.98 -9.38 -14.65
CA SER A 76 3.19 -9.11 -13.85
C SER A 76 4.13 -10.31 -13.80
N SER A 77 3.61 -11.48 -13.45
CA SER A 77 4.43 -12.69 -13.30
C SER A 77 5.04 -13.13 -14.63
N ARG A 78 4.34 -12.93 -15.76
CA ARG A 78 4.89 -13.24 -17.09
C ARG A 78 6.03 -12.28 -17.47
N ILE A 79 5.83 -10.96 -17.25
CA ILE A 79 6.85 -9.95 -17.54
C ILE A 79 8.12 -10.23 -16.71
N LEU A 80 7.97 -10.47 -15.43
CA LEU A 80 9.12 -10.66 -14.55
C LEU A 80 9.87 -11.98 -14.80
N ARG A 81 9.19 -13.04 -15.26
CA ARG A 81 9.85 -14.30 -15.67
C ARG A 81 10.84 -14.11 -16.83
N LEU A 82 10.71 -13.05 -17.63
CA LEU A 82 11.66 -12.72 -18.69
C LEU A 82 13.03 -12.27 -18.15
N ALA A 83 13.13 -11.95 -16.87
CA ALA A 83 14.40 -11.56 -16.25
C ALA A 83 15.41 -12.70 -16.19
N GLY A 84 14.96 -13.96 -16.06
CA GLY A 84 15.83 -15.09 -15.77
C GLY A 84 16.64 -14.83 -14.49
N ASP A 85 17.91 -15.21 -14.47
CA ASP A 85 18.79 -15.03 -13.32
C ASP A 85 19.51 -13.66 -13.27
N SER A 86 19.19 -12.75 -14.19
CA SER A 86 19.87 -11.46 -14.28
C SER A 86 19.24 -10.41 -13.35
N GLN A 87 19.97 -10.01 -12.30
CA GLN A 87 19.54 -8.97 -11.35
C GLN A 87 19.24 -7.63 -12.03
N THR A 88 20.03 -7.22 -13.02
CA THR A 88 19.81 -5.96 -13.74
C THR A 88 18.56 -6.02 -14.61
N LYS A 89 18.33 -7.15 -15.31
CA LYS A 89 17.12 -7.35 -16.10
C LYS A 89 15.89 -7.35 -15.19
N LEU A 90 15.96 -8.03 -14.04
CA LEU A 90 14.90 -8.03 -13.04
C LEU A 90 14.57 -6.60 -12.58
N PHE A 91 15.59 -5.81 -12.24
CA PHE A 91 15.41 -4.42 -11.83
C PHE A 91 14.68 -3.57 -12.88
N VAL A 92 15.13 -3.63 -14.12
CA VAL A 92 14.53 -2.89 -15.24
C VAL A 92 13.09 -3.37 -15.52
N LEU A 93 12.87 -4.69 -15.52
CA LEU A 93 11.54 -5.27 -15.75
C LEU A 93 10.56 -4.98 -14.60
N VAL A 94 11.05 -4.87 -13.36
CA VAL A 94 10.24 -4.42 -12.22
C VAL A 94 9.73 -2.99 -12.47
N ILE A 95 10.62 -2.07 -12.88
CA ILE A 95 10.21 -0.68 -13.14
C ILE A 95 9.25 -0.62 -14.33
N ILE A 96 9.62 -1.19 -15.47
CA ILE A 96 8.79 -1.11 -16.70
C ILE A 96 7.46 -1.83 -16.49
N GLY A 97 7.47 -3.06 -15.96
CA GLY A 97 6.26 -3.86 -15.75
C GLY A 97 5.31 -3.22 -14.75
N THR A 98 5.83 -2.68 -13.65
CA THR A 98 5.03 -1.95 -12.68
C THR A 98 4.44 -0.68 -13.27
N SER A 99 5.24 0.09 -14.02
CA SER A 99 4.76 1.31 -14.67
C SER A 99 3.69 1.03 -15.72
N MET A 100 3.84 -0.02 -16.51
CA MET A 100 2.81 -0.40 -17.49
C MET A 100 1.48 -0.74 -16.82
N ILE A 101 1.51 -1.46 -15.70
CA ILE A 101 0.29 -1.81 -14.96
C ILE A 101 -0.27 -0.57 -14.25
N GLY A 102 0.58 0.25 -13.64
CA GLY A 102 0.23 1.50 -12.95
C GLY A 102 -0.41 2.56 -13.85
N GLY A 103 -0.21 2.46 -15.17
CA GLY A 103 -0.90 3.31 -16.15
C GLY A 103 -2.41 3.05 -16.26
N PHE A 104 -2.89 1.89 -15.79
CA PHE A 104 -4.29 1.48 -15.93
C PHE A 104 -4.96 1.16 -14.58
N ILE A 105 -4.18 0.97 -13.52
CA ILE A 105 -4.67 0.63 -12.19
C ILE A 105 -4.11 1.64 -11.18
N SER A 106 -4.80 1.81 -10.06
CA SER A 106 -4.30 2.69 -8.99
C SER A 106 -2.90 2.27 -8.53
N ASN A 107 -2.04 3.26 -8.25
CA ASN A 107 -0.66 3.03 -7.81
C ASN A 107 -0.59 2.07 -6.61
N THR A 108 -1.48 2.25 -5.62
CA THR A 108 -1.54 1.39 -4.42
C THR A 108 -1.87 -0.06 -4.78
N GLY A 109 -2.87 -0.28 -5.64
CA GLY A 109 -3.27 -1.61 -6.10
C GLY A 109 -2.15 -2.30 -6.88
N THR A 110 -1.47 -1.55 -7.75
CA THR A 110 -0.31 -2.04 -8.51
C THR A 110 0.79 -2.53 -7.57
N ILE A 111 1.16 -1.74 -6.56
CA ILE A 111 2.21 -2.11 -5.61
C ILE A 111 1.79 -3.31 -4.75
N ALA A 112 0.55 -3.37 -4.30
CA ALA A 112 0.04 -4.50 -3.52
C ALA A 112 0.14 -5.84 -4.28
N ILE A 113 -0.07 -5.83 -5.62
CA ILE A 113 0.11 -7.03 -6.46
C ILE A 113 1.58 -7.34 -6.69
N MET A 114 2.36 -6.33 -7.04
CA MET A 114 3.75 -6.51 -7.48
C MET A 114 4.69 -6.86 -6.33
N LEU A 115 4.43 -6.35 -5.13
CA LEU A 115 5.29 -6.49 -3.96
C LEU A 115 5.63 -7.97 -3.65
N PRO A 116 4.67 -8.88 -3.43
CA PRO A 116 4.97 -10.28 -3.13
C PRO A 116 5.68 -10.99 -4.30
N ILE A 117 5.35 -10.62 -5.55
CA ILE A 117 5.97 -11.20 -6.74
C ILE A 117 7.44 -10.78 -6.81
N VAL A 118 7.72 -9.49 -6.60
CA VAL A 118 9.08 -8.93 -6.64
C VAL A 118 9.94 -9.49 -5.52
N VAL A 119 9.41 -9.60 -4.30
CA VAL A 119 10.12 -10.21 -3.16
C VAL A 119 10.48 -11.67 -3.46
N SER A 120 9.53 -12.47 -3.96
CA SER A 120 9.77 -13.86 -4.31
C SER A 120 10.84 -14.00 -5.41
N MET A 121 10.80 -13.14 -6.43
CA MET A 121 11.78 -13.17 -7.53
C MET A 121 13.15 -12.63 -7.12
N ALA A 122 13.21 -11.65 -6.22
CA ALA A 122 14.46 -11.18 -5.64
C ALA A 122 15.18 -12.33 -4.93
N SER A 123 14.48 -13.07 -4.09
CA SER A 123 15.02 -14.23 -3.38
C SER A 123 15.53 -15.32 -4.33
N SER A 124 14.78 -15.61 -5.41
CA SER A 124 15.19 -16.65 -6.38
C SER A 124 16.38 -16.25 -7.25
N SER A 125 16.58 -14.95 -7.49
CA SER A 125 17.68 -14.41 -8.33
C SER A 125 18.90 -13.93 -7.51
N GLY A 126 18.92 -14.17 -6.19
CA GLY A 126 19.99 -13.70 -5.30
C GLY A 126 20.09 -12.16 -5.23
N SER A 127 18.98 -11.45 -5.48
CA SER A 127 18.91 -9.99 -5.39
C SER A 127 18.31 -9.58 -4.05
N SER A 128 18.84 -8.52 -3.43
CA SER A 128 18.23 -7.95 -2.23
C SER A 128 16.85 -7.37 -2.56
N SER A 129 15.81 -7.81 -1.84
CA SER A 129 14.45 -7.25 -1.96
C SER A 129 14.44 -5.77 -1.61
N THR A 130 15.21 -5.36 -0.60
CA THR A 130 15.40 -3.96 -0.19
C THR A 130 15.83 -3.07 -1.36
N ARG A 131 16.65 -3.55 -2.29
CA ARG A 131 17.06 -2.79 -3.47
C ARG A 131 15.94 -2.58 -4.48
N LEU A 132 14.93 -3.46 -4.52
CA LEU A 132 13.87 -3.47 -5.54
C LEU A 132 12.58 -2.79 -5.09
N LEU A 133 12.29 -2.77 -3.80
CA LEU A 133 10.97 -2.36 -3.30
C LEU A 133 10.73 -0.83 -3.38
N MET A 134 11.73 0.02 -3.09
CA MET A 134 11.57 1.47 -3.27
C MET A 134 11.45 1.85 -4.75
N PRO A 135 12.29 1.34 -5.69
CA PRO A 135 12.06 1.49 -7.12
C PRO A 135 10.70 0.99 -7.60
N LEU A 136 10.19 -0.08 -7.02
CA LEU A 136 8.84 -0.60 -7.29
C LEU A 136 7.76 0.46 -6.96
N ALA A 137 7.82 1.09 -5.78
CA ALA A 137 6.85 2.12 -5.40
C ALA A 137 6.91 3.34 -6.32
N PHE A 138 8.12 3.78 -6.66
CA PHE A 138 8.33 4.90 -7.57
C PHE A 138 7.84 4.58 -8.98
N ALA A 139 8.06 3.34 -9.46
CA ALA A 139 7.56 2.88 -10.75
C ALA A 139 6.02 2.93 -10.85
N GLY A 140 5.30 2.68 -9.76
CA GLY A 140 3.85 2.89 -9.70
C GLY A 140 3.46 4.34 -10.01
N SER A 141 4.17 5.30 -9.42
CA SER A 141 3.93 6.73 -9.67
C SER A 141 4.32 7.14 -11.09
N LEU A 142 5.44 6.62 -11.63
CA LEU A 142 5.87 6.85 -13.01
C LEU A 142 4.83 6.30 -14.00
N GLY A 143 4.26 5.13 -13.72
CA GLY A 143 3.21 4.51 -14.52
C GLY A 143 1.96 5.37 -14.63
N GLY A 144 1.60 6.07 -13.56
CA GLY A 144 0.48 7.02 -13.56
C GLY A 144 0.57 8.11 -14.62
N MET A 145 1.78 8.37 -15.16
CA MET A 145 1.99 9.35 -16.25
C MET A 145 1.85 8.75 -17.66
N LEU A 146 1.47 7.50 -17.83
CA LEU A 146 1.30 6.90 -19.16
C LEU A 146 -0.05 7.23 -19.80
N THR A 147 -1.08 7.40 -18.99
CA THR A 147 -2.45 7.60 -19.48
C THR A 147 -3.16 8.71 -18.71
N LEU A 148 -4.24 9.21 -19.28
CA LEU A 148 -5.10 10.20 -18.63
C LEU A 148 -5.68 9.69 -17.30
N ILE A 149 -5.93 8.40 -17.19
CA ILE A 149 -6.60 7.75 -16.04
C ILE A 149 -5.62 7.19 -15.00
N GLY A 150 -4.31 7.21 -15.26
CA GLY A 150 -3.31 6.56 -14.41
C GLY A 150 -3.18 7.19 -13.01
N THR A 151 -3.48 8.48 -12.87
CA THR A 151 -3.45 9.18 -11.58
C THR A 151 -4.46 10.33 -11.53
N PRO A 152 -5.05 10.64 -10.35
CA PRO A 152 -6.03 11.72 -10.20
C PRO A 152 -5.58 13.09 -10.69
N PRO A 153 -4.34 13.55 -10.48
CA PRO A 153 -3.86 14.81 -11.01
C PRO A 153 -4.06 15.01 -12.51
N ASN A 154 -3.91 13.94 -13.32
CA ASN A 154 -4.11 14.01 -14.78
C ASN A 154 -5.55 14.41 -15.13
N LEU A 155 -6.52 13.83 -14.40
CA LEU A 155 -7.95 14.12 -14.59
C LEU A 155 -8.31 15.53 -14.15
N ILE A 156 -7.72 16.00 -13.05
CA ILE A 156 -7.95 17.36 -12.54
C ILE A 156 -7.45 18.40 -13.54
N VAL A 157 -6.26 18.19 -14.09
CA VAL A 157 -5.68 19.06 -15.13
C VAL A 157 -6.54 19.05 -16.39
N HIS A 158 -7.03 17.89 -16.83
CA HIS A 158 -7.95 17.76 -17.95
C HIS A 158 -9.24 18.58 -17.74
N ASP A 159 -9.87 18.45 -16.57
CA ASP A 159 -11.11 19.17 -16.24
C ASP A 159 -10.90 20.68 -16.17
N THR A 160 -9.80 21.10 -15.55
CA THR A 160 -9.47 22.52 -15.45
C THR A 160 -9.35 23.15 -16.85
N LEU A 161 -8.70 22.45 -17.80
CA LEU A 161 -8.63 22.88 -19.19
C LEU A 161 -10.00 22.95 -19.85
N VAL A 162 -10.83 21.90 -19.70
CA VAL A 162 -12.17 21.84 -20.30
C VAL A 162 -13.09 22.95 -19.76
N LYS A 163 -13.07 23.19 -18.44
CA LYS A 163 -13.87 24.26 -17.80
C LYS A 163 -13.47 25.65 -18.26
N ALA A 164 -12.19 25.86 -18.58
CA ALA A 164 -11.69 27.10 -19.12
C ALA A 164 -11.92 27.25 -20.65
N GLY A 165 -12.62 26.30 -21.28
CA GLY A 165 -12.93 26.34 -22.70
C GLY A 165 -11.81 25.86 -23.62
N HIS A 166 -10.72 25.31 -23.07
CA HIS A 166 -9.66 24.69 -23.86
C HIS A 166 -10.02 23.27 -24.29
N LYS A 167 -9.35 22.77 -25.35
CA LYS A 167 -9.50 21.38 -25.75
C LYS A 167 -9.04 20.44 -24.61
N GLY A 168 -9.88 19.48 -24.24
CA GLY A 168 -9.52 18.45 -23.26
C GLY A 168 -8.38 17.56 -23.76
N LEU A 169 -7.70 16.90 -22.81
CA LEU A 169 -6.62 15.97 -23.08
C LEU A 169 -7.18 14.63 -23.57
N SER A 170 -6.56 14.04 -24.58
CA SER A 170 -6.88 12.67 -25.03
C SER A 170 -6.31 11.63 -24.07
N PHE A 171 -6.74 10.37 -24.22
CA PHE A 171 -6.32 9.27 -23.34
C PHE A 171 -4.79 9.12 -23.23
N PHE A 172 -4.08 9.25 -24.35
CA PHE A 172 -2.63 9.11 -24.44
C PHE A 172 -1.85 10.44 -24.48
N SER A 173 -2.47 11.58 -24.14
CA SER A 173 -1.75 12.87 -24.10
C SER A 173 -0.56 12.85 -23.15
N PHE A 174 -0.61 12.05 -22.09
CA PHE A 174 0.49 11.88 -21.14
C PHE A 174 1.56 10.89 -21.59
N LEU A 175 1.32 10.05 -22.62
CA LEU A 175 2.22 8.98 -23.01
C LEU A 175 3.66 9.44 -23.31
N PRO A 176 3.91 10.51 -24.06
CA PRO A 176 5.27 10.98 -24.32
C PRO A 176 6.01 11.35 -23.02
N ILE A 177 5.32 12.01 -22.10
CA ILE A 177 5.85 12.38 -20.79
C ILE A 177 6.13 11.12 -19.95
N GLY A 178 5.17 10.20 -19.89
CA GLY A 178 5.28 8.95 -19.13
C GLY A 178 6.46 8.09 -19.59
N VAL A 179 6.68 7.98 -20.90
CA VAL A 179 7.83 7.23 -21.46
C VAL A 179 9.14 7.87 -21.03
N ILE A 180 9.25 9.21 -21.10
CA ILE A 180 10.45 9.94 -20.66
C ILE A 180 10.65 9.77 -19.15
N CYS A 181 9.58 9.87 -18.36
CA CYS A 181 9.63 9.66 -16.92
C CYS A 181 10.11 8.24 -16.57
N ILE A 182 9.61 7.21 -17.23
CA ILE A 182 10.04 5.82 -17.00
C ILE A 182 11.50 5.62 -17.40
N ALA A 183 11.91 6.12 -18.56
CA ALA A 183 13.31 6.04 -19.01
C ALA A 183 14.26 6.73 -18.02
N LEU A 184 13.92 7.95 -17.61
CA LEU A 184 14.68 8.70 -16.59
C LEU A 184 14.67 7.97 -15.25
N GLY A 185 13.53 7.40 -14.85
CA GLY A 185 13.39 6.60 -13.64
C GLY A 185 14.32 5.39 -13.64
N VAL A 186 14.39 4.63 -14.73
CA VAL A 186 15.31 3.48 -14.87
C VAL A 186 16.76 3.97 -14.73
N VAL A 187 17.14 5.03 -15.46
CA VAL A 187 18.52 5.56 -15.46
C VAL A 187 18.95 6.04 -14.08
N LEU A 188 18.08 6.74 -13.37
CA LEU A 188 18.40 7.30 -12.05
C LEU A 188 18.31 6.26 -10.93
N LEU A 189 17.28 5.41 -10.94
CA LEU A 189 17.09 4.42 -9.87
C LEU A 189 18.14 3.31 -9.89
N LEU A 190 18.70 2.98 -11.04
CA LEU A 190 19.71 1.94 -11.17
C LEU A 190 20.97 2.22 -10.31
N PRO A 191 21.58 3.42 -10.34
CA PRO A 191 22.65 3.79 -9.42
C PRO A 191 22.16 4.14 -8.00
N LEU A 192 21.05 4.90 -7.87
CA LEU A 192 20.57 5.36 -6.57
C LEU A 192 20.11 4.22 -5.68
N SER A 193 19.53 3.15 -6.24
CA SER A 193 19.12 1.98 -5.47
C SER A 193 20.28 1.25 -4.78
N LYS A 194 21.52 1.44 -5.24
CA LYS A 194 22.71 0.88 -4.59
C LYS A 194 22.98 1.54 -3.23
N LEU A 195 22.51 2.78 -3.02
CA LEU A 195 22.62 3.48 -1.73
C LEU A 195 21.73 2.85 -0.65
N LEU A 196 20.73 2.05 -1.04
CA LEU A 196 19.83 1.35 -0.13
C LEU A 196 20.43 0.08 0.47
N ILE A 197 21.52 -0.43 -0.12
CA ILE A 197 22.21 -1.61 0.36
C ILE A 197 23.10 -1.20 1.53
N LYS A 198 22.73 -1.56 2.76
CA LYS A 198 23.55 -1.31 3.95
C LYS A 198 24.83 -2.15 3.90
N LYS A 199 25.99 -1.50 4.18
CA LYS A 199 27.29 -2.21 4.32
C LYS A 199 27.20 -3.16 5.53
N GLY A 200 27.10 -4.46 5.28
CA GLY A 200 26.98 -5.51 6.30
C GLY A 200 25.94 -6.57 5.98
N GLU A 201 24.93 -6.24 5.15
CA GLU A 201 23.85 -7.18 4.78
C GLU A 201 24.20 -8.13 3.62
N LYS A 202 25.48 -8.26 3.26
CA LYS A 202 25.89 -8.97 2.04
C LYS A 202 25.57 -10.47 1.98
N ASN A 203 25.17 -11.13 3.07
CA ASN A 203 24.96 -12.59 3.08
C ASN A 203 23.80 -13.14 3.93
N GLU A 204 23.02 -12.32 4.66
CA GLU A 204 21.98 -12.86 5.55
C GLU A 204 20.56 -12.77 4.99
N ASP A 205 20.26 -11.80 4.11
CA ASP A 205 18.90 -11.59 3.55
C ASP A 205 18.64 -12.35 2.23
N GLU A 206 19.61 -13.07 1.67
CA GLU A 206 19.50 -13.72 0.35
C GLU A 206 18.82 -15.09 0.35
N LYS A 207 18.57 -15.68 1.50
CA LYS A 207 17.70 -16.86 1.62
C LYS A 207 16.29 -16.37 1.95
N GLN A 208 15.28 -16.88 1.25
CA GLN A 208 13.91 -16.86 1.80
C GLN A 208 14.07 -17.12 3.28
N LYS A 209 13.67 -16.15 4.14
CA LYS A 209 13.74 -16.34 5.58
C LYS A 209 13.10 -17.69 5.85
N SER A 210 13.89 -18.63 6.28
CA SER A 210 13.35 -19.90 6.70
C SER A 210 12.43 -19.62 7.87
N LEU A 211 11.48 -20.48 8.12
CA LEU A 211 10.61 -20.35 9.30
C LEU A 211 11.43 -20.28 10.59
N SER A 212 12.63 -20.87 10.60
CA SER A 212 13.62 -20.76 11.68
C SER A 212 14.23 -19.35 11.77
N ASP A 213 14.43 -18.66 10.64
CA ASP A 213 14.97 -17.30 10.62
C ASP A 213 13.94 -16.30 11.15
N LEU A 214 12.65 -16.44 10.77
CA LEU A 214 11.56 -15.65 11.34
C LEU A 214 11.45 -15.87 12.85
N ALA A 215 11.48 -17.13 13.32
CA ALA A 215 11.44 -17.44 14.74
C ALA A 215 12.63 -16.83 15.50
N THR A 216 13.81 -16.73 14.88
CA THR A 216 15.01 -16.11 15.47
C THR A 216 14.93 -14.59 15.45
N GLU A 217 14.51 -13.99 14.37
CA GLU A 217 14.41 -12.53 14.20
C GLU A 217 13.38 -11.91 15.14
N TYR A 218 12.20 -12.54 15.26
CA TYR A 218 11.19 -12.13 16.24
C TYR A 218 11.52 -12.59 17.66
N ARG A 219 12.72 -13.13 17.90
CA ARG A 219 13.18 -13.63 19.21
C ARG A 219 12.20 -14.61 19.88
N ILE A 220 11.36 -15.29 19.10
CA ILE A 220 10.38 -16.26 19.62
C ILE A 220 11.12 -17.38 20.34
N ALA A 221 12.26 -17.80 19.82
CA ALA A 221 13.12 -18.81 20.43
C ALA A 221 13.63 -18.44 21.83
N GLN A 222 13.73 -17.13 22.15
CA GLN A 222 14.20 -16.67 23.46
C GLN A 222 13.10 -16.68 24.53
N SER A 223 11.84 -16.76 24.12
CA SER A 223 10.66 -16.78 25.00
C SER A 223 9.85 -18.08 24.91
N LEU A 224 10.36 -19.09 24.20
CA LEU A 224 9.68 -20.34 23.92
C LEU A 224 10.18 -21.45 24.85
N TYR A 225 9.26 -22.08 25.57
CA TYR A 225 9.55 -23.16 26.51
C TYR A 225 8.63 -24.36 26.27
N ARG A 226 9.09 -25.56 26.67
CA ARG A 226 8.32 -26.78 26.58
C ARG A 226 7.87 -27.22 27.97
N LEU A 227 6.56 -27.41 28.11
CA LEU A 227 5.93 -27.96 29.33
C LEU A 227 5.33 -29.31 29.02
N LYS A 228 5.71 -30.35 29.76
CA LYS A 228 5.14 -31.69 29.62
C LYS A 228 4.09 -31.93 30.70
N VAL A 229 2.92 -32.43 30.31
CA VAL A 229 1.84 -32.78 31.23
C VAL A 229 2.20 -34.06 31.96
N LYS A 230 2.42 -33.99 33.28
CA LYS A 230 2.71 -35.15 34.13
C LYS A 230 1.45 -36.03 34.35
N GLN A 231 1.64 -37.26 34.82
CA GLN A 231 0.54 -38.16 35.13
C GLN A 231 -0.34 -37.64 36.28
N ASP A 232 0.24 -36.93 37.21
CA ASP A 232 -0.39 -36.32 38.39
C ASP A 232 -0.82 -34.87 38.17
N SER A 233 -0.71 -34.37 36.93
CA SER A 233 -1.08 -32.99 36.57
C SER A 233 -2.57 -32.73 36.77
N THR A 234 -2.89 -31.65 37.49
CA THR A 234 -4.27 -31.20 37.70
C THR A 234 -4.90 -30.59 36.41
N ALA A 235 -4.11 -30.40 35.36
CA ALA A 235 -4.55 -29.92 34.06
C ALA A 235 -4.95 -31.06 33.11
N ALA A 236 -4.55 -32.31 33.38
CA ALA A 236 -4.93 -33.46 32.57
C ALA A 236 -6.45 -33.65 32.54
N GLY A 237 -7.00 -33.83 31.33
CA GLY A 237 -8.46 -33.96 31.12
C GLY A 237 -9.22 -32.63 31.05
N LYS A 238 -8.59 -31.48 31.33
CA LYS A 238 -9.21 -30.14 31.23
C LYS A 238 -9.02 -29.54 29.86
N ARG A 239 -9.97 -28.67 29.46
CA ARG A 239 -9.86 -27.86 28.25
C ARG A 239 -8.98 -26.62 28.50
N LEU A 240 -8.26 -26.17 27.49
CA LEU A 240 -7.39 -24.97 27.61
C LEU A 240 -8.15 -23.73 28.11
N ARG A 241 -9.41 -23.54 27.71
CA ARG A 241 -10.25 -22.44 28.19
C ARG A 241 -10.46 -22.46 29.71
N GLU A 242 -10.54 -23.64 30.33
CA GLU A 242 -10.77 -23.79 31.76
C GLU A 242 -9.53 -23.38 32.57
N LEU A 243 -8.36 -23.56 31.99
CA LEU A 243 -7.09 -23.16 32.58
C LEU A 243 -6.82 -21.65 32.47
N ALA A 244 -7.48 -20.99 31.53
CA ALA A 244 -7.35 -19.55 31.25
C ALA A 244 -5.88 -19.06 31.26
N ILE A 245 -4.96 -19.86 30.70
CA ILE A 245 -3.50 -19.61 30.72
C ILE A 245 -3.12 -18.22 30.23
N PRO A 246 -3.63 -17.73 29.09
CA PRO A 246 -3.27 -16.40 28.63
C PRO A 246 -3.73 -15.27 29.56
N ALA A 247 -4.92 -15.42 30.17
CA ALA A 247 -5.49 -14.38 31.03
C ALA A 247 -4.85 -14.34 32.42
N LYS A 248 -4.49 -15.52 32.97
CA LYS A 248 -3.94 -15.62 34.33
C LYS A 248 -2.43 -15.40 34.40
N TYR A 249 -1.70 -15.86 33.38
CA TYR A 249 -0.24 -15.92 33.40
C TYR A 249 0.41 -15.06 32.29
N GLY A 250 -0.35 -14.54 31.33
CA GLY A 250 0.22 -13.83 30.18
C GLY A 250 1.06 -14.73 29.27
N ILE A 251 0.75 -16.03 29.24
CA ILE A 251 1.47 -17.06 28.47
C ILE A 251 0.61 -17.46 27.28
N HIS A 252 1.20 -17.56 26.11
CA HIS A 252 0.56 -18.07 24.90
C HIS A 252 0.99 -19.51 24.66
N VAL A 253 0.01 -20.42 24.51
CA VAL A 253 0.25 -21.79 24.09
C VAL A 253 0.22 -21.81 22.57
N LEU A 254 1.35 -22.12 21.94
CA LEU A 254 1.53 -22.07 20.48
C LEU A 254 1.09 -23.36 19.81
N GLU A 255 1.53 -24.49 20.36
CA GLU A 255 1.19 -25.83 19.86
C GLU A 255 1.22 -26.88 20.98
N ILE A 256 0.54 -27.98 20.76
CA ILE A 256 0.58 -29.16 21.60
C ILE A 256 1.05 -30.34 20.77
N ARG A 257 2.05 -31.07 21.24
CA ARG A 257 2.52 -32.30 20.61
C ARG A 257 2.08 -33.48 21.44
N ARG A 258 1.38 -34.40 20.79
CA ARG A 258 0.84 -35.61 21.38
C ARG A 258 1.48 -36.82 20.73
N SER A 259 2.03 -37.71 21.54
CA SER A 259 2.56 -38.98 21.06
C SER A 259 1.42 -40.00 20.94
N VAL A 260 1.05 -40.38 19.72
CA VAL A 260 0.03 -41.38 19.44
C VAL A 260 0.73 -42.65 18.96
N THR A 261 0.52 -43.74 19.69
CA THR A 261 1.05 -45.05 19.27
C THR A 261 0.08 -45.65 18.25
N SER A 262 0.53 -45.82 17.00
CA SER A 262 -0.28 -46.47 15.97
C SER A 262 -0.53 -47.94 16.32
N GLN A 263 -1.80 -48.40 16.19
CA GLN A 263 -2.18 -49.81 16.38
C GLN A 263 -1.75 -50.72 15.21
N SER A 264 -0.78 -50.31 14.40
CA SER A 264 -0.24 -51.14 13.32
C SER A 264 0.80 -52.13 13.84
N LEU A 265 0.91 -53.29 13.17
CA LEU A 265 1.86 -54.38 13.46
C LEU A 265 3.35 -53.96 13.48
N PHE A 266 3.66 -52.75 12.98
CA PHE A 266 4.94 -52.05 13.12
C PHE A 266 4.69 -50.75 13.94
N ALA A 267 4.73 -50.88 15.26
CA ALA A 267 4.50 -49.75 16.18
C ALA A 267 5.52 -48.62 15.98
N SER A 268 5.18 -47.64 15.17
CA SER A 268 5.89 -46.36 15.14
C SER A 268 5.10 -45.33 15.96
N THR A 269 5.77 -44.71 16.93
CA THR A 269 5.19 -43.58 17.67
C THR A 269 5.14 -42.38 16.74
N VAL A 270 3.93 -41.97 16.36
CA VAL A 270 3.70 -40.77 15.55
C VAL A 270 3.43 -39.61 16.51
N VAL A 271 4.14 -38.51 16.34
CA VAL A 271 3.89 -37.28 17.10
C VAL A 271 2.90 -36.44 16.29
N GLU A 272 1.69 -36.35 16.81
CA GLU A 272 0.64 -35.49 16.26
C GLU A 272 0.82 -34.06 16.76
N GLN A 273 0.73 -33.10 15.84
CA GLN A 273 0.85 -31.70 16.11
C GLN A 273 -0.55 -31.08 16.15
N ILE A 274 -0.94 -30.51 17.31
CA ILE A 274 -2.28 -30.00 17.57
C ILE A 274 -2.19 -28.50 17.81
N ILE A 275 -3.04 -27.73 17.14
CA ILE A 275 -3.19 -26.29 17.41
C ILE A 275 -3.86 -26.15 18.79
N ALA A 276 -3.32 -25.20 19.58
CA ALA A 276 -3.84 -24.91 20.91
C ALA A 276 -5.14 -24.07 20.81
N GLU A 277 -6.28 -24.76 20.62
CA GLU A 277 -7.60 -24.13 20.64
C GLU A 277 -8.21 -24.14 22.04
N ALA A 278 -9.14 -23.21 22.29
CA ALA A 278 -9.83 -23.10 23.59
C ALA A 278 -10.51 -24.42 24.04
N GLU A 279 -10.99 -25.21 23.09
CA GLU A 279 -11.67 -26.50 23.32
C GLU A 279 -10.70 -27.68 23.36
N THR A 280 -9.42 -27.51 23.10
CA THR A 280 -8.44 -28.60 23.13
C THR A 280 -8.29 -29.15 24.55
N VAL A 281 -8.49 -30.45 24.68
CA VAL A 281 -8.32 -31.16 25.95
C VAL A 281 -6.88 -31.63 26.09
N LEU A 282 -6.26 -31.30 27.22
CA LEU A 282 -4.90 -31.73 27.56
C LEU A 282 -4.91 -33.16 28.05
N LEU A 283 -4.03 -33.98 27.49
CA LEU A 283 -3.82 -35.35 27.92
C LEU A 283 -2.46 -35.52 28.61
N THR A 284 -2.37 -36.50 29.48
CA THR A 284 -1.09 -36.91 30.10
C THR A 284 -0.05 -37.25 29.04
N GLY A 285 1.14 -36.69 29.16
CA GLY A 285 2.23 -36.88 28.21
C GLY A 285 2.26 -35.85 27.08
N ASP A 286 1.23 -34.99 26.94
CA ASP A 286 1.26 -33.87 25.98
C ASP A 286 2.42 -32.93 26.28
N ALA A 287 3.11 -32.47 25.23
CA ALA A 287 4.14 -31.44 25.31
C ALA A 287 3.57 -30.13 24.78
N LEU A 288 3.40 -29.12 25.65
CA LEU A 288 2.94 -27.78 25.29
C LEU A 288 4.14 -26.92 24.96
N TYR A 289 4.10 -26.29 23.81
CA TYR A 289 5.05 -25.23 23.41
C TYR A 289 4.43 -23.89 23.78
N VAL A 290 5.04 -23.19 24.73
CA VAL A 290 4.50 -21.96 25.32
C VAL A 290 5.47 -20.80 25.18
N SER A 291 4.94 -19.61 24.92
CA SER A 291 5.71 -18.36 24.85
C SER A 291 5.28 -17.42 25.96
N GLY A 292 6.23 -16.84 26.69
CA GLY A 292 5.95 -15.93 27.77
C GLY A 292 7.16 -15.64 28.65
N ASN A 293 6.95 -14.88 29.73
CA ASN A 293 7.99 -14.62 30.71
C ASN A 293 8.30 -15.88 31.52
N PHE A 294 9.58 -16.22 31.66
CA PHE A 294 10.04 -17.44 32.34
C PHE A 294 9.46 -17.59 33.77
N LYS A 295 9.39 -16.50 34.53
CA LYS A 295 8.82 -16.50 35.89
C LYS A 295 7.36 -16.98 35.90
N ASN A 296 6.57 -16.50 34.93
CA ASN A 296 5.16 -16.87 34.80
C ASN A 296 5.02 -18.33 34.32
N ILE A 297 5.90 -18.79 33.43
CA ILE A 297 5.93 -20.17 32.92
C ILE A 297 6.25 -21.15 34.04
N ARG A 298 7.23 -20.81 34.91
CA ARG A 298 7.55 -21.62 36.10
C ARG A 298 6.38 -21.66 37.06
N GLN A 299 5.72 -20.56 37.32
CA GLN A 299 4.52 -20.50 38.16
C GLN A 299 3.36 -21.34 37.57
N LEU A 300 3.18 -21.33 36.23
CA LEU A 300 2.22 -22.18 35.55
C LEU A 300 2.56 -23.68 35.75
N ALA A 301 3.84 -24.01 35.58
CA ALA A 301 4.32 -25.39 35.72
C ALA A 301 4.11 -25.91 37.16
N ASP A 302 4.44 -25.13 38.16
CA ASP A 302 4.28 -25.48 39.58
C ASP A 302 2.79 -25.61 39.95
N ASN A 303 1.92 -24.70 39.48
CA ASN A 303 0.50 -24.70 39.84
C ASN A 303 -0.30 -25.86 39.24
N TYR A 304 0.08 -26.35 38.07
CA TYR A 304 -0.65 -27.41 37.36
C TYR A 304 0.10 -28.75 37.28
N GLY A 305 1.32 -28.83 37.85
CA GLY A 305 2.12 -30.04 37.82
C GLY A 305 2.65 -30.35 36.41
N PHE A 306 3.14 -29.37 35.71
CA PHE A 306 3.85 -29.58 34.44
C PHE A 306 5.35 -29.77 34.69
N ASP A 307 5.99 -30.49 33.78
CA ASP A 307 7.45 -30.68 33.78
C ASP A 307 8.08 -29.70 32.80
N LEU A 308 8.96 -28.82 33.28
CA LEU A 308 9.66 -27.85 32.45
C LEU A 308 10.85 -28.57 31.79
N MET A 309 10.71 -28.87 30.49
CA MET A 309 11.69 -29.71 29.77
C MET A 309 13.00 -28.99 29.43
N ASP A 310 13.02 -27.68 29.55
CA ASP A 310 14.14 -26.83 29.08
C ASP A 310 14.88 -26.10 30.22
N SER A 311 14.73 -26.57 31.47
CA SER A 311 15.51 -26.03 32.61
C SER A 311 16.56 -27.05 33.08
N ASN A 312 17.81 -26.61 33.12
CA ASN A 312 18.82 -27.23 33.96
C ASN A 312 18.71 -26.66 35.40
N GLU A 313 18.90 -27.49 36.40
CA GLU A 313 18.72 -27.13 37.84
C GLU A 313 19.56 -25.96 38.34
N THR A 314 20.50 -25.43 37.53
CA THR A 314 21.49 -24.46 37.94
C THR A 314 21.47 -23.12 37.22
N ASP A 315 20.73 -22.91 36.12
CA ASP A 315 20.75 -21.60 35.48
C ASP A 315 19.53 -21.25 34.63
N GLU A 316 19.24 -19.96 34.67
CA GLU A 316 18.24 -19.24 33.89
C GLU A 316 18.53 -19.36 32.39
N LYS A 317 17.69 -20.00 31.62
CA LYS A 317 17.62 -19.89 30.16
C LYS A 317 18.47 -20.85 29.32
N THR A 318 17.96 -22.03 29.04
CA THR A 318 18.21 -22.62 27.73
C THR A 318 16.92 -22.60 26.89
N PRO A 319 16.75 -21.62 26.00
CA PRO A 319 15.58 -21.58 25.13
C PRO A 319 15.57 -22.77 24.17
N VAL A 320 14.37 -23.27 23.89
CA VAL A 320 14.17 -24.30 22.85
C VAL A 320 14.72 -23.79 21.53
N PHE A 321 15.56 -24.58 20.91
CA PHE A 321 16.15 -24.24 19.63
C PHE A 321 15.05 -24.09 18.59
N ALA A 322 14.99 -22.93 17.88
CA ALA A 322 14.04 -22.68 16.80
C ALA A 322 14.05 -23.80 15.73
N GLY A 323 15.18 -24.48 15.55
CA GLY A 323 15.34 -25.63 14.65
C GLY A 323 14.59 -26.91 15.07
N GLN A 324 14.01 -26.96 16.26
CA GLN A 324 13.16 -28.10 16.70
C GLN A 324 11.66 -27.86 16.45
N LEU A 325 11.27 -26.63 16.05
CA LEU A 325 9.90 -26.37 15.59
C LEU A 325 9.72 -27.07 14.24
N ARG A 326 8.80 -28.01 14.18
CA ARG A 326 8.35 -28.62 12.94
C ARG A 326 7.18 -27.82 12.40
N PHE A 327 7.31 -27.35 11.17
CA PHE A 327 6.31 -26.55 10.49
C PHE A 327 5.53 -27.35 9.44
N ASP A 328 5.31 -28.63 9.70
CA ASP A 328 4.68 -29.54 8.72
C ASP A 328 3.20 -29.19 8.49
N SER A 329 2.45 -28.94 9.56
CA SER A 329 1.01 -28.61 9.50
C SER A 329 0.71 -27.17 9.87
N ILE A 330 1.54 -26.57 10.75
CA ILE A 330 1.40 -25.20 11.26
C ILE A 330 2.54 -24.37 10.71
N GLY A 331 2.20 -23.22 10.15
CA GLY A 331 3.16 -22.28 9.60
C GLY A 331 3.18 -20.94 10.32
N ILE A 332 4.22 -20.17 10.04
CA ILE A 332 4.37 -18.76 10.44
C ILE A 332 4.52 -17.95 9.16
N ALA A 333 3.83 -16.81 9.08
CA ALA A 333 3.93 -15.88 7.96
C ALA A 333 3.91 -14.43 8.45
N GLU A 334 4.51 -13.56 7.66
CA GLU A 334 4.41 -12.10 7.85
C GLU A 334 3.24 -11.57 7.01
N VAL A 335 2.42 -10.70 7.61
CA VAL A 335 1.25 -10.10 6.99
C VAL A 335 1.34 -8.59 7.11
N ILE A 336 1.51 -7.89 6.00
CA ILE A 336 1.61 -6.42 5.96
C ILE A 336 0.21 -5.83 5.85
N LEU A 337 -0.18 -4.98 6.80
CA LEU A 337 -1.46 -4.28 6.76
C LEU A 337 -1.45 -3.16 5.72
N LEU A 338 -2.41 -3.22 4.80
CA LEU A 338 -2.62 -2.17 3.82
C LEU A 338 -3.28 -0.94 4.47
N PRO A 339 -3.04 0.29 3.95
CA PRO A 339 -3.65 1.51 4.48
C PRO A 339 -5.18 1.51 4.49
N LYS A 340 -5.81 0.70 3.63
CA LYS A 340 -7.27 0.55 3.52
C LYS A 340 -7.83 -0.62 4.32
N SER A 341 -6.99 -1.35 5.05
CA SER A 341 -7.44 -2.50 5.82
C SER A 341 -8.47 -2.10 6.86
N ASN A 342 -9.53 -2.89 6.95
CA ASN A 342 -10.55 -2.75 8.00
C ASN A 342 -9.99 -2.98 9.41
N LEU A 343 -8.77 -3.52 9.51
CA LEU A 343 -8.08 -3.74 10.80
C LEU A 343 -7.34 -2.50 11.30
N VAL A 344 -7.15 -1.50 10.47
CA VAL A 344 -6.45 -0.26 10.85
C VAL A 344 -7.23 0.49 11.93
N ASN A 345 -6.53 0.92 12.97
CA ASN A 345 -7.03 1.57 14.18
C ASN A 345 -7.87 0.69 15.13
N LEU A 346 -8.05 -0.61 14.83
CA LEU A 346 -8.63 -1.57 15.76
C LEU A 346 -7.56 -2.16 16.68
N MET A 347 -7.95 -2.49 17.91
CA MET A 347 -7.12 -3.32 18.77
C MET A 347 -7.12 -4.77 18.25
N VAL A 348 -6.04 -5.51 18.47
CA VAL A 348 -5.95 -6.92 18.04
C VAL A 348 -7.14 -7.73 18.55
N ARG A 349 -7.59 -7.52 19.81
CA ARG A 349 -8.75 -8.20 20.40
C ARG A 349 -10.08 -7.86 19.70
N GLU A 350 -10.19 -6.68 19.09
CA GLU A 350 -11.42 -6.17 18.45
C GLU A 350 -11.47 -6.57 16.97
N SER A 351 -10.36 -7.03 16.44
CA SER A 351 -10.20 -7.33 15.01
C SER A 351 -10.98 -8.54 14.54
N GLY A 352 -11.34 -9.45 15.45
CA GLY A 352 -11.94 -10.74 15.09
C GLY A 352 -11.05 -11.60 14.18
N PHE A 353 -9.74 -11.30 14.12
CA PHE A 353 -8.82 -11.91 13.16
C PHE A 353 -8.74 -13.44 13.34
N TYR A 354 -8.63 -13.90 14.59
CA TYR A 354 -8.60 -15.32 14.88
C TYR A 354 -9.95 -16.03 14.57
N GLU A 355 -11.06 -15.38 14.92
CA GLU A 355 -12.40 -15.93 14.71
C GLU A 355 -12.69 -16.15 13.23
N LYS A 356 -12.27 -15.20 12.41
CA LYS A 356 -12.53 -15.20 10.96
C LYS A 356 -11.57 -16.09 10.19
N TYR A 357 -10.28 -16.07 10.54
CA TYR A 357 -9.23 -16.71 9.74
C TYR A 357 -8.60 -17.94 10.40
N LYS A 358 -8.84 -18.18 11.69
CA LYS A 358 -8.21 -19.25 12.48
C LYS A 358 -6.67 -19.16 12.46
N VAL A 359 -6.18 -17.92 12.50
CA VAL A 359 -4.75 -17.59 12.50
C VAL A 359 -4.49 -16.61 13.65
N SER A 360 -3.50 -16.91 14.48
CA SER A 360 -3.13 -16.11 15.65
C SER A 360 -2.05 -15.08 15.30
N ILE A 361 -2.16 -13.87 15.86
CA ILE A 361 -1.12 -12.84 15.75
C ILE A 361 -0.13 -13.05 16.90
N LEU A 362 1.12 -13.35 16.57
CA LEU A 362 2.21 -13.61 17.53
C LEU A 362 3.03 -12.34 17.84
N GLY A 363 3.02 -11.36 16.95
CA GLY A 363 3.79 -10.14 17.09
C GLY A 363 3.42 -9.10 16.07
N ILE A 364 3.78 -7.86 16.34
CA ILE A 364 3.63 -6.75 15.41
C ILE A 364 5.00 -6.10 15.26
N GLN A 365 5.48 -6.03 14.03
CA GLN A 365 6.64 -5.21 13.70
C GLN A 365 6.14 -3.86 13.20
N ARG A 366 6.53 -2.82 13.90
CA ARG A 366 6.23 -1.43 13.57
C ARG A 366 7.53 -0.67 13.35
N ARG A 367 7.83 -0.30 12.11
CA ARG A 367 9.12 0.28 11.71
C ARG A 367 10.27 -0.70 12.02
N ALA A 368 11.13 -0.37 13.01
CA ALA A 368 12.23 -1.22 13.47
C ALA A 368 11.96 -1.92 14.81
N ASP A 369 10.80 -1.65 15.43
CA ASP A 369 10.45 -2.17 16.75
C ASP A 369 9.55 -3.40 16.66
N TYR A 370 9.84 -4.40 17.50
CA TYR A 370 9.04 -5.63 17.61
C TYR A 370 8.21 -5.60 18.89
N ILE A 371 6.88 -5.58 18.74
CA ILE A 371 5.91 -5.64 19.83
C ILE A 371 5.49 -7.10 19.97
N LEU A 372 5.89 -7.76 21.05
CA LEU A 372 5.64 -9.18 21.30
C LEU A 372 4.81 -9.42 22.57
N HIS A 373 4.57 -8.38 23.37
CA HIS A 373 3.84 -8.45 24.64
C HIS A 373 2.62 -7.55 24.61
N ASN A 374 1.58 -7.92 25.34
CA ASN A 374 0.31 -7.18 25.45
C ASN A 374 -0.38 -6.90 24.10
N LEU A 375 -0.18 -7.79 23.13
CA LEU A 375 -0.68 -7.64 21.76
C LEU A 375 -2.20 -7.43 21.70
N ARG A 376 -2.96 -7.98 22.63
CA ARG A 376 -4.43 -7.89 22.65
C ARG A 376 -4.93 -6.44 22.69
N ASP A 377 -4.23 -5.57 23.41
CA ASP A 377 -4.59 -4.17 23.61
C ASP A 377 -3.83 -3.23 22.67
N GLU A 378 -2.98 -3.78 21.79
CA GLU A 378 -2.23 -2.99 20.81
C GLU A 378 -3.12 -2.64 19.62
N LYS A 379 -3.06 -1.36 19.21
CA LYS A 379 -3.73 -0.88 17.99
C LYS A 379 -2.87 -1.17 16.78
N MET A 380 -3.52 -1.61 15.70
CA MET A 380 -2.87 -1.87 14.42
C MET A 380 -2.89 -0.61 13.55
N TYR A 381 -1.76 -0.32 12.89
CA TYR A 381 -1.60 0.85 12.04
C TYR A 381 -1.25 0.44 10.59
N PRO A 382 -1.47 1.34 9.61
CA PRO A 382 -1.06 1.10 8.23
C PRO A 382 0.44 0.81 8.13
N GLY A 383 0.79 -0.25 7.42
CA GLY A 383 2.19 -0.65 7.24
C GLY A 383 2.77 -1.48 8.40
N ASP A 384 2.00 -1.77 9.45
CA ASP A 384 2.41 -2.76 10.45
C ASP A 384 2.56 -4.13 9.80
N VAL A 385 3.60 -4.86 10.18
CA VAL A 385 3.81 -6.25 9.78
C VAL A 385 3.39 -7.15 10.93
N LEU A 386 2.32 -7.89 10.74
CA LEU A 386 1.83 -8.87 11.70
C LEU A 386 2.55 -10.18 11.50
N LEU A 387 3.20 -10.71 12.52
CA LEU A 387 3.66 -12.08 12.52
C LEU A 387 2.48 -12.97 12.93
N VAL A 388 2.07 -13.85 12.03
CA VAL A 388 0.90 -14.70 12.21
C VAL A 388 1.27 -16.17 12.21
N GLN A 389 0.53 -16.99 12.98
CA GLN A 389 0.67 -18.43 13.06
C GLN A 389 -0.68 -19.12 12.85
N GLY A 390 -0.69 -20.18 12.07
CA GLY A 390 -1.86 -21.01 11.84
C GLY A 390 -1.57 -22.19 10.92
N GLU A 391 -2.59 -23.00 10.63
CA GLU A 391 -2.47 -24.01 9.58
C GLU A 391 -2.14 -23.37 8.24
N TRP A 392 -1.30 -24.02 7.44
CA TRP A 392 -0.93 -23.54 6.11
C TRP A 392 -2.16 -23.24 5.24
N LYS A 393 -3.21 -24.05 5.35
CA LYS A 393 -4.49 -23.84 4.65
C LYS A 393 -5.17 -22.51 5.06
N ASN A 394 -5.08 -22.14 6.32
CA ASN A 394 -5.66 -20.90 6.84
C ASN A 394 -4.80 -19.69 6.47
N ILE A 395 -3.48 -19.83 6.51
CA ILE A 395 -2.54 -18.81 6.04
C ILE A 395 -2.71 -18.58 4.52
N GLU A 396 -2.95 -19.64 3.74
CA GLU A 396 -3.25 -19.52 2.31
C GLU A 396 -4.57 -18.77 2.06
N ARG A 397 -5.58 -18.96 2.91
CA ARG A 397 -6.83 -18.19 2.86
C ARG A 397 -6.61 -16.71 3.10
N LEU A 398 -5.66 -16.31 3.98
CA LEU A 398 -5.28 -14.91 4.16
C LEU A 398 -4.76 -14.29 2.85
N SER A 399 -4.00 -15.03 2.05
CA SER A 399 -3.47 -14.52 0.78
C SER A 399 -4.54 -14.31 -0.29
N SER A 400 -5.74 -14.88 -0.12
CA SER A 400 -6.87 -14.64 -1.01
C SER A 400 -7.63 -13.36 -0.71
N ASP A 401 -7.48 -12.79 0.49
CA ASP A 401 -8.15 -11.56 0.97
C ASP A 401 -7.21 -10.34 0.81
N SER A 402 -6.78 -10.13 -0.42
CA SER A 402 -5.68 -9.21 -0.79
C SER A 402 -6.01 -7.71 -0.72
N MET A 403 -7.22 -7.32 -0.28
CA MET A 403 -7.59 -5.93 -0.11
C MET A 403 -7.17 -5.33 1.24
N ASP A 404 -7.06 -6.16 2.27
CA ASP A 404 -6.75 -5.73 3.63
C ASP A 404 -5.25 -5.85 3.96
N TRP A 405 -4.54 -6.81 3.36
CA TRP A 405 -3.13 -7.10 3.66
C TRP A 405 -2.40 -7.85 2.55
N VAL A 406 -1.08 -7.93 2.68
CA VAL A 406 -0.19 -8.74 1.83
C VAL A 406 0.52 -9.76 2.69
N VAL A 407 0.40 -11.05 2.35
CA VAL A 407 1.10 -12.15 3.03
C VAL A 407 2.48 -12.32 2.42
N MET A 408 3.53 -12.25 3.24
CA MET A 408 4.93 -12.40 2.87
C MET A 408 5.45 -13.79 3.28
N GLY A 409 6.49 -14.27 2.63
CA GLY A 409 7.21 -15.47 3.06
C GLY A 409 6.54 -16.80 2.72
N GLN A 410 5.40 -16.80 2.02
CA GLN A 410 4.87 -18.05 1.48
C GLN A 410 5.65 -18.51 0.26
N PRO A 411 5.99 -19.82 0.15
CA PRO A 411 6.24 -20.37 -1.17
C PRO A 411 4.97 -20.14 -1.99
N LEU A 412 5.12 -19.53 -3.17
CA LEU A 412 4.04 -19.36 -4.14
C LEU A 412 3.57 -20.75 -4.64
N ARG A 413 3.01 -21.55 -3.74
CA ARG A 413 2.18 -22.68 -4.12
C ARG A 413 0.94 -22.08 -4.74
N GLU A 414 0.70 -22.45 -5.97
CA GLU A 414 -0.35 -22.07 -6.90
C GLU A 414 -1.51 -21.35 -6.22
N ALA A 415 -1.61 -20.04 -6.47
CA ALA A 415 -2.79 -19.27 -6.09
C ALA A 415 -4.05 -20.03 -6.48
N PRO A 416 -5.14 -19.98 -5.67
CA PRO A 416 -6.40 -20.61 -6.04
C PRO A 416 -6.71 -20.18 -7.48
N LYS A 417 -6.99 -21.15 -8.34
CA LYS A 417 -7.23 -20.96 -9.78
C LYS A 417 -8.32 -19.91 -9.93
N THR A 418 -7.92 -18.66 -10.16
CA THR A 418 -8.83 -17.62 -10.65
C THR A 418 -9.52 -18.22 -11.88
N LYS A 419 -10.84 -18.16 -11.94
CA LYS A 419 -11.61 -18.74 -13.03
C LYS A 419 -11.09 -18.15 -14.34
N ARG A 420 -10.28 -18.91 -15.07
CA ARG A 420 -9.53 -18.49 -16.28
C ARG A 420 -10.36 -17.70 -17.30
N GLY A 421 -11.69 -17.84 -17.28
CA GLY A 421 -12.61 -17.08 -18.12
C GLY A 421 -12.79 -15.61 -17.72
N LYS A 422 -12.66 -15.26 -16.43
CA LYS A 422 -12.94 -13.90 -15.97
C LYS A 422 -11.79 -12.92 -16.23
N GLU A 423 -10.55 -13.41 -16.28
CA GLU A 423 -9.39 -12.62 -16.69
C GLU A 423 -9.52 -12.12 -18.13
N ILE A 424 -9.94 -13.02 -19.03
CA ILE A 424 -10.13 -12.70 -20.45
C ILE A 424 -11.29 -11.70 -20.60
N THR A 425 -12.39 -11.90 -19.87
CA THR A 425 -13.53 -10.97 -19.88
C THR A 425 -13.11 -9.58 -19.43
N ALA A 426 -12.38 -9.48 -18.31
CA ALA A 426 -11.87 -8.20 -17.80
C ALA A 426 -10.91 -7.54 -18.81
N ALA A 427 -10.01 -8.32 -19.42
CA ALA A 427 -9.09 -7.83 -20.44
C ALA A 427 -9.84 -7.29 -21.68
N LEU A 428 -10.85 -8.00 -22.17
CA LEU A 428 -11.65 -7.57 -23.32
C LEU A 428 -12.41 -6.27 -23.02
N ILE A 429 -13.05 -6.16 -21.84
CA ILE A 429 -13.76 -4.95 -21.44
C ILE A 429 -12.78 -3.78 -21.33
N MET A 430 -11.58 -3.99 -20.74
CA MET A 430 -10.56 -2.97 -20.64
C MET A 430 -10.07 -2.51 -22.02
N VAL A 431 -9.80 -3.44 -22.94
CA VAL A 431 -9.40 -3.11 -24.31
C VAL A 431 -10.51 -2.34 -25.02
N LEU A 432 -11.77 -2.74 -24.88
CA LEU A 432 -12.91 -2.04 -25.45
C LEU A 432 -13.01 -0.61 -24.90
N MET A 433 -12.87 -0.43 -23.57
CA MET A 433 -12.86 0.89 -22.94
C MET A 433 -11.76 1.79 -23.51
N ILE A 434 -10.53 1.28 -23.59
CA ILE A 434 -9.39 2.03 -24.12
C ILE A 434 -9.65 2.39 -25.60
N THR A 435 -10.12 1.43 -26.39
CA THR A 435 -10.41 1.65 -27.81
C THR A 435 -11.46 2.75 -28.00
N THR A 436 -12.57 2.72 -27.27
CA THR A 436 -13.61 3.74 -27.36
C THR A 436 -13.12 5.13 -26.91
N MET A 437 -12.19 5.19 -25.93
CA MET A 437 -11.57 6.45 -25.51
C MET A 437 -10.55 6.99 -26.52
N VAL A 438 -9.73 6.12 -27.11
CA VAL A 438 -8.67 6.51 -28.08
C VAL A 438 -9.28 7.02 -29.39
N PHE A 439 -10.33 6.34 -29.87
CA PHE A 439 -11.03 6.75 -31.09
C PHE A 439 -12.12 7.82 -30.86
N GLU A 440 -12.23 8.32 -29.61
CA GLU A 440 -13.22 9.34 -29.23
C GLU A 440 -14.66 9.00 -29.66
N VAL A 441 -15.01 7.69 -29.67
CA VAL A 441 -16.34 7.20 -30.11
C VAL A 441 -17.44 7.72 -29.20
N VAL A 442 -17.15 7.81 -27.88
CA VAL A 442 -18.03 8.38 -26.85
C VAL A 442 -17.20 9.16 -25.84
N PRO A 443 -17.82 10.07 -25.08
CA PRO A 443 -17.11 10.81 -24.02
C PRO A 443 -16.37 9.86 -23.05
N PRO A 444 -15.18 10.22 -22.57
CA PRO A 444 -14.38 9.37 -21.68
C PRO A 444 -15.14 8.87 -20.44
N VAL A 445 -15.97 9.71 -19.85
CA VAL A 445 -16.81 9.36 -18.70
C VAL A 445 -17.76 8.20 -19.04
N THR A 446 -18.39 8.25 -20.21
CA THR A 446 -19.33 7.22 -20.68
C THR A 446 -18.62 5.90 -20.92
N SER A 447 -17.42 5.93 -21.56
CA SER A 447 -16.61 4.74 -21.80
C SER A 447 -16.23 4.02 -20.50
N VAL A 448 -15.75 4.79 -19.51
CA VAL A 448 -15.30 4.24 -18.23
C VAL A 448 -16.48 3.72 -17.41
N LEU A 449 -17.59 4.47 -17.38
CA LEU A 449 -18.79 4.06 -16.64
C LEU A 449 -19.40 2.78 -17.25
N ALA A 450 -19.48 2.70 -18.57
CA ALA A 450 -19.94 1.48 -19.26
C ALA A 450 -19.03 0.29 -18.96
N ALA A 451 -17.71 0.47 -18.96
CA ALA A 451 -16.76 -0.57 -18.61
C ALA A 451 -16.93 -1.05 -17.17
N ALA A 452 -17.09 -0.12 -16.22
CA ALA A 452 -17.32 -0.45 -14.80
C ALA A 452 -18.61 -1.29 -14.63
N ILE A 453 -19.71 -0.87 -15.26
CA ILE A 453 -20.98 -1.59 -15.23
C ILE A 453 -20.83 -2.98 -15.88
N LEU A 454 -20.19 -3.07 -17.05
CA LEU A 454 -19.96 -4.35 -17.71
C LEU A 454 -19.12 -5.29 -16.84
N MET A 455 -18.09 -4.82 -16.15
CA MET A 455 -17.28 -5.64 -15.24
C MET A 455 -18.09 -6.19 -14.07
N VAL A 456 -19.02 -5.42 -13.53
CA VAL A 456 -19.94 -5.90 -12.48
C VAL A 456 -20.92 -6.93 -13.05
N LEU A 457 -21.59 -6.63 -14.14
CA LEU A 457 -22.60 -7.49 -14.76
C LEU A 457 -22.02 -8.81 -15.29
N THR A 458 -20.81 -8.80 -15.81
CA THR A 458 -20.13 -10.02 -16.31
C THR A 458 -19.55 -10.87 -15.19
N GLY A 459 -19.70 -10.46 -13.92
CA GLY A 459 -19.24 -11.21 -12.75
C GLY A 459 -17.71 -11.24 -12.62
N CYS A 460 -17.02 -10.14 -12.97
CA CYS A 460 -15.61 -9.92 -12.63
C CYS A 460 -15.43 -9.67 -11.12
N PHE A 461 -16.50 -9.28 -10.43
CA PHE A 461 -16.63 -9.26 -8.98
C PHE A 461 -17.44 -10.46 -8.49
N ARG A 462 -17.26 -10.84 -7.23
CA ARG A 462 -18.06 -11.91 -6.60
C ARG A 462 -19.48 -11.45 -6.28
N ASN A 463 -19.59 -10.22 -5.80
CA ASN A 463 -20.82 -9.51 -5.47
C ASN A 463 -20.66 -8.02 -5.78
N VAL A 464 -21.74 -7.26 -5.68
CA VAL A 464 -21.74 -5.81 -5.95
C VAL A 464 -21.03 -5.05 -4.83
N GLU A 465 -21.11 -5.54 -3.61
CA GLU A 465 -20.44 -4.96 -2.44
C GLU A 465 -18.93 -4.92 -2.61
N ASP A 466 -18.33 -5.96 -3.19
CA ASP A 466 -16.90 -5.99 -3.49
C ASP A 466 -16.51 -4.85 -4.47
N ALA A 467 -17.37 -4.52 -5.43
CA ALA A 467 -17.13 -3.39 -6.34
C ALA A 467 -17.16 -2.05 -5.59
N TYR A 468 -18.12 -1.85 -4.69
CA TYR A 468 -18.19 -0.64 -3.86
C TYR A 468 -17.00 -0.49 -2.92
N GLN A 469 -16.47 -1.59 -2.38
CA GLN A 469 -15.27 -1.60 -1.53
C GLN A 469 -14.00 -1.19 -2.27
N THR A 470 -13.94 -1.31 -3.61
CA THR A 470 -12.79 -0.84 -4.38
C THR A 470 -12.71 0.68 -4.47
N ILE A 471 -13.84 1.37 -4.22
CA ILE A 471 -13.92 2.83 -4.33
C ILE A 471 -13.18 3.49 -3.17
N ASN A 472 -12.23 4.37 -3.50
CA ASN A 472 -11.55 5.18 -2.50
C ASN A 472 -12.40 6.40 -2.12
N TRP A 473 -13.32 6.21 -1.18
CA TRP A 473 -14.23 7.25 -0.71
C TRP A 473 -13.52 8.48 -0.17
N GLN A 474 -12.36 8.32 0.48
CA GLN A 474 -11.56 9.44 0.94
C GLN A 474 -11.13 10.35 -0.23
N SER A 475 -10.65 9.76 -1.32
CA SER A 475 -10.29 10.53 -2.53
C SER A 475 -11.53 11.15 -3.20
N VAL A 476 -12.65 10.44 -3.24
CA VAL A 476 -13.92 10.94 -3.79
C VAL A 476 -14.40 12.18 -3.03
N VAL A 477 -14.46 12.10 -1.71
CA VAL A 477 -14.89 13.21 -0.86
C VAL A 477 -13.92 14.39 -0.95
N LEU A 478 -12.61 14.11 -0.90
CA LEU A 478 -11.58 15.13 -1.02
C LEU A 478 -11.72 15.93 -2.32
N ILE A 479 -11.84 15.24 -3.46
CA ILE A 479 -11.93 15.90 -4.77
C ILE A 479 -13.27 16.65 -4.90
N GLY A 480 -14.38 16.01 -4.54
CA GLY A 480 -15.69 16.63 -4.59
C GLY A 480 -15.76 17.92 -3.77
N SER A 481 -15.07 17.97 -2.62
CA SER A 481 -15.01 19.12 -1.74
C SER A 481 -14.01 20.20 -2.21
N MET A 482 -12.90 19.79 -2.83
CA MET A 482 -11.83 20.73 -3.21
C MET A 482 -12.03 21.36 -4.59
N LEU A 483 -12.75 20.71 -5.51
CA LEU A 483 -13.06 21.32 -6.82
C LEU A 483 -13.76 22.69 -6.72
N PRO A 484 -14.77 22.86 -5.84
CA PRO A 484 -15.40 24.16 -5.65
C PRO A 484 -14.51 25.23 -5.03
N VAL A 485 -13.42 24.86 -4.37
CA VAL A 485 -12.43 25.83 -3.84
C VAL A 485 -11.79 26.61 -4.99
N GLY A 486 -11.60 25.99 -6.16
CA GLY A 486 -11.16 26.68 -7.38
C GLY A 486 -12.15 27.80 -7.78
N ILE A 487 -13.46 27.52 -7.73
CA ILE A 487 -14.52 28.51 -8.00
C ILE A 487 -14.48 29.65 -6.96
N ALA A 488 -14.24 29.33 -5.69
CA ALA A 488 -14.13 30.34 -4.63
C ALA A 488 -12.91 31.26 -4.85
N LEU A 489 -11.78 30.69 -5.23
CA LEU A 489 -10.57 31.45 -5.53
C LEU A 489 -10.77 32.42 -6.72
N GLU A 490 -11.41 31.96 -7.77
CA GLU A 490 -11.74 32.76 -8.95
C GLU A 490 -12.74 33.89 -8.62
N LYS A 491 -13.87 33.55 -8.00
CA LYS A 491 -14.90 34.52 -7.59
C LYS A 491 -14.38 35.64 -6.69
N THR A 492 -13.45 35.32 -5.80
CA THR A 492 -12.88 36.29 -4.85
C THR A 492 -11.68 37.07 -5.41
N GLY A 493 -11.24 36.76 -6.64
CA GLY A 493 -10.05 37.34 -7.26
C GLY A 493 -8.73 36.85 -6.62
N ALA A 494 -8.79 35.84 -5.75
CA ALA A 494 -7.62 35.32 -5.06
C ALA A 494 -6.63 34.65 -6.04
N THR A 495 -7.14 33.95 -7.06
CA THR A 495 -6.32 33.38 -8.13
C THR A 495 -5.50 34.46 -8.83
N GLY A 496 -6.15 35.57 -9.22
CA GLY A 496 -5.47 36.72 -9.86
C GLY A 496 -4.38 37.31 -8.98
N PHE A 497 -4.64 37.48 -7.68
CA PHE A 497 -3.66 38.01 -6.73
C PHE A 497 -2.43 37.11 -6.57
N ILE A 498 -2.64 35.78 -6.42
CA ILE A 498 -1.55 34.79 -6.32
C ILE A 498 -0.73 34.79 -7.63
N THR A 499 -1.45 34.76 -8.77
CA THR A 499 -0.81 34.73 -10.08
C THR A 499 -0.03 36.01 -10.36
N GLN A 500 -0.60 37.19 -10.05
CA GLN A 500 0.09 38.46 -10.21
C GLN A 500 1.39 38.45 -9.37
N GLY A 501 1.32 38.03 -8.11
CA GLY A 501 2.51 37.92 -7.27
C GLY A 501 3.58 36.96 -7.83
N LEU A 502 3.17 35.86 -8.45
CA LEU A 502 4.09 34.95 -9.14
C LEU A 502 4.67 35.59 -10.42
N VAL A 503 3.81 36.21 -11.23
CA VAL A 503 4.24 36.86 -12.49
C VAL A 503 5.14 38.07 -12.21
N ASP A 504 4.79 38.92 -11.26
CA ASP A 504 5.61 40.07 -10.87
C ASP A 504 6.96 39.64 -10.26
N GLY A 505 6.96 38.51 -9.48
CA GLY A 505 8.16 38.00 -8.85
C GLY A 505 9.11 37.29 -9.82
N ILE A 506 8.58 36.42 -10.69
CA ILE A 506 9.39 35.53 -11.54
C ILE A 506 9.02 35.55 -13.03
N GLY A 507 7.83 36.06 -13.40
CA GLY A 507 7.36 36.06 -14.79
C GLY A 507 8.18 37.01 -15.72
N GLY A 508 8.78 38.05 -15.17
CA GLY A 508 9.69 38.96 -15.92
C GLY A 508 10.94 38.26 -16.47
N TYR A 509 11.30 37.08 -15.94
CA TYR A 509 12.39 36.25 -16.44
C TYR A 509 11.99 35.31 -17.59
N GLY A 510 10.73 35.36 -18.01
CA GLY A 510 10.19 34.58 -19.12
C GLY A 510 9.38 33.31 -18.71
N PRO A 511 8.63 32.72 -19.66
CA PRO A 511 7.68 31.64 -19.38
C PRO A 511 8.35 30.37 -18.88
N LEU A 512 9.61 30.11 -19.20
CA LEU A 512 10.35 28.94 -18.72
C LEU A 512 10.62 29.03 -17.19
N VAL A 513 10.98 30.23 -16.70
CA VAL A 513 11.24 30.46 -15.28
C VAL A 513 9.93 30.37 -14.47
N LEU A 514 8.84 30.90 -15.03
CA LEU A 514 7.51 30.79 -14.46
C LEU A 514 7.06 29.31 -14.38
N LEU A 515 7.29 28.54 -15.45
CA LEU A 515 7.03 27.09 -15.48
C LEU A 515 7.82 26.35 -14.39
N ALA A 516 9.10 26.68 -14.24
CA ALA A 516 9.95 26.12 -13.19
C ALA A 516 9.42 26.46 -11.79
N GLY A 517 9.04 27.74 -11.56
CA GLY A 517 8.44 28.16 -10.30
C GLY A 517 7.18 27.37 -9.94
N ILE A 518 6.27 27.19 -10.89
CA ILE A 518 5.04 26.41 -10.72
C ILE A 518 5.37 24.94 -10.47
N TYR A 519 6.28 24.34 -11.25
CA TYR A 519 6.68 22.94 -11.08
C TYR A 519 7.25 22.68 -9.69
N PHE A 520 8.27 23.44 -9.26
CA PHE A 520 8.94 23.22 -7.99
C PHE A 520 8.06 23.56 -6.78
N SER A 521 7.21 24.59 -6.88
CA SER A 521 6.22 24.89 -5.82
C SER A 521 5.19 23.77 -5.67
N THR A 522 4.67 23.22 -6.76
CA THR A 522 3.78 22.06 -6.78
C THR A 522 4.49 20.84 -6.20
N SER A 523 5.72 20.57 -6.63
CA SER A 523 6.55 19.45 -6.18
C SER A 523 6.92 19.56 -4.70
N MET A 524 7.11 20.75 -4.16
CA MET A 524 7.35 20.97 -2.74
C MET A 524 6.08 20.70 -1.91
N LEU A 525 4.94 21.21 -2.38
CA LEU A 525 3.68 21.06 -1.64
C LEU A 525 3.23 19.60 -1.56
N THR A 526 3.41 18.82 -2.63
CA THR A 526 3.00 17.39 -2.64
C THR A 526 3.81 16.51 -1.67
N LEU A 527 4.92 16.98 -1.12
CA LEU A 527 5.65 16.27 -0.06
C LEU A 527 4.86 16.20 1.25
N PHE A 528 3.98 17.16 1.48
CA PHE A 528 3.26 17.34 2.73
C PHE A 528 1.78 17.00 2.62
N ILE A 529 1.18 17.20 1.44
CA ILE A 529 -0.23 16.94 1.18
C ILE A 529 -0.40 15.92 0.05
N SER A 530 -1.61 15.38 -0.11
CA SER A 530 -1.88 14.38 -1.16
C SER A 530 -1.70 14.98 -2.56
N ASN A 531 -1.26 14.14 -3.51
CA ASN A 531 -1.10 14.49 -4.92
C ASN A 531 -2.34 15.15 -5.52
N THR A 532 -3.51 14.61 -5.17
CA THR A 532 -4.82 15.11 -5.61
C THR A 532 -5.10 16.53 -5.12
N ALA A 533 -4.91 16.77 -3.81
CA ALA A 533 -5.13 18.11 -3.23
C ALA A 533 -4.16 19.13 -3.83
N THR A 534 -2.90 18.74 -4.02
CA THR A 534 -1.88 19.60 -4.66
C THR A 534 -2.31 19.99 -6.09
N ALA A 535 -2.77 19.02 -6.88
CA ALA A 535 -3.20 19.30 -8.25
C ALA A 535 -4.42 20.21 -8.31
N VAL A 536 -5.42 20.01 -7.43
CA VAL A 536 -6.61 20.88 -7.37
C VAL A 536 -6.25 22.32 -7.05
N LEU A 537 -5.28 22.53 -6.16
CA LEU A 537 -4.84 23.88 -5.78
C LEU A 537 -4.03 24.56 -6.90
N PHE A 538 -3.10 23.83 -7.51
CA PHE A 538 -2.16 24.44 -8.46
C PHE A 538 -2.68 24.50 -9.90
N ALA A 539 -3.62 23.65 -10.32
CA ALA A 539 -4.11 23.64 -11.68
C ALA A 539 -4.77 25.00 -12.10
N PRO A 540 -5.69 25.59 -11.31
CA PRO A 540 -6.25 26.91 -11.65
C PRO A 540 -5.18 28.02 -11.65
N ILE A 541 -4.22 27.97 -10.71
CA ILE A 541 -3.14 28.96 -10.61
C ILE A 541 -2.24 28.88 -11.85
N ALA A 542 -1.87 27.67 -12.26
CA ALA A 542 -1.01 27.42 -13.41
C ALA A 542 -1.68 27.83 -14.73
N LEU A 543 -2.97 27.55 -14.86
CA LEU A 543 -3.77 27.94 -16.01
C LEU A 543 -3.79 29.48 -16.14
N HIS A 544 -4.19 30.17 -15.08
CA HIS A 544 -4.29 31.62 -15.07
C HIS A 544 -2.92 32.29 -15.25
N ALA A 545 -1.84 31.72 -14.71
CA ALA A 545 -0.48 32.20 -14.92
C ALA A 545 -0.07 32.15 -16.40
N ALA A 546 -0.42 31.09 -17.11
CA ALA A 546 -0.17 30.96 -18.55
C ALA A 546 -0.97 31.97 -19.36
N GLU A 547 -2.23 32.24 -19.01
CA GLU A 547 -3.11 33.21 -19.64
C GLU A 547 -2.59 34.63 -19.46
N VAL A 548 -2.13 35.02 -18.26
CA VAL A 548 -1.57 36.33 -17.96
C VAL A 548 -0.31 36.62 -18.78
N VAL A 549 0.54 35.62 -19.00
CA VAL A 549 1.76 35.74 -19.80
C VAL A 549 1.50 35.51 -21.30
N HIS A 550 0.22 35.27 -21.68
CA HIS A 550 -0.22 35.02 -23.06
C HIS A 550 0.51 33.87 -23.75
N VAL A 551 0.69 32.76 -23.05
CA VAL A 551 1.29 31.52 -23.57
C VAL A 551 0.33 30.35 -23.47
N SER A 552 0.61 29.27 -24.22
CA SER A 552 -0.17 28.03 -24.14
C SER A 552 -0.17 27.49 -22.72
N PRO A 553 -1.33 27.15 -22.15
CA PRO A 553 -1.43 26.57 -20.80
C PRO A 553 -0.94 25.11 -20.71
N MET A 554 -0.79 24.42 -21.86
CA MET A 554 -0.46 23.00 -21.89
C MET A 554 0.81 22.63 -21.11
N PRO A 555 1.98 23.29 -21.29
CA PRO A 555 3.19 22.97 -20.53
C PRO A 555 2.98 23.12 -19.01
N PHE A 556 2.25 24.14 -18.60
CA PHE A 556 1.98 24.44 -17.19
C PHE A 556 1.06 23.40 -16.55
N MET A 557 0.04 22.97 -17.28
CA MET A 557 -0.91 21.98 -16.82
C MET A 557 -0.25 20.60 -16.68
N PHE A 558 0.56 20.21 -17.66
CA PHE A 558 1.37 19.00 -17.53
C PHE A 558 2.40 19.11 -16.41
N ALA A 559 3.01 20.26 -16.19
CA ALA A 559 3.94 20.50 -15.10
C ALA A 559 3.29 20.26 -13.73
N VAL A 560 2.08 20.79 -13.52
CA VAL A 560 1.33 20.57 -12.28
C VAL A 560 1.02 19.09 -12.09
N SER A 561 0.55 18.39 -13.12
CA SER A 561 0.22 16.98 -13.02
C SER A 561 1.43 16.10 -12.69
N VAL A 562 2.54 16.32 -13.39
CA VAL A 562 3.80 15.58 -13.16
C VAL A 562 4.36 15.90 -11.78
N ALA A 563 4.47 17.19 -11.42
CA ALA A 563 5.04 17.61 -10.14
C ALA A 563 4.21 17.09 -8.94
N ALA A 564 2.88 17.12 -9.04
CA ALA A 564 2.01 16.60 -8.01
C ALA A 564 2.12 15.08 -7.84
N SER A 565 2.38 14.34 -8.93
CA SER A 565 2.45 12.88 -8.91
C SER A 565 3.82 12.32 -8.56
N MET A 566 4.92 13.09 -8.79
CA MET A 566 6.29 12.65 -8.60
C MET A 566 6.80 12.96 -7.18
N CYS A 567 6.14 12.40 -6.18
CA CYS A 567 6.50 12.56 -4.79
C CYS A 567 7.38 11.40 -4.31
N PHE A 568 8.70 11.54 -4.45
CA PHE A 568 9.68 10.50 -4.15
C PHE A 568 10.37 10.68 -2.80
N ALA A 569 10.50 11.92 -2.31
CA ALA A 569 11.30 12.23 -1.13
C ALA A 569 10.59 11.97 0.21
N SER A 570 9.30 11.64 0.19
CA SER A 570 8.53 11.36 1.41
C SER A 570 7.87 9.98 1.38
N PRO A 571 8.04 9.17 2.43
CA PRO A 571 7.34 7.89 2.55
C PRO A 571 5.85 8.05 2.85
N PHE A 572 5.43 9.20 3.38
CA PHE A 572 4.07 9.41 3.89
C PHE A 572 3.13 10.09 2.90
N SER A 573 3.68 10.69 1.86
CA SER A 573 2.91 11.44 0.86
C SER A 573 2.05 10.56 -0.04
N THR A 574 2.45 9.31 -0.25
CA THR A 574 1.71 8.35 -1.07
C THR A 574 1.60 6.98 -0.39
N PRO A 575 0.42 6.31 -0.47
CA PRO A 575 0.24 4.97 0.09
C PRO A 575 1.25 3.92 -0.44
N PRO A 576 1.63 3.92 -1.74
CA PRO A 576 2.69 3.06 -2.25
C PRO A 576 4.01 3.16 -1.50
N ASN A 577 4.48 4.38 -1.24
CA ASN A 577 5.72 4.61 -0.52
C ASN A 577 5.65 4.09 0.93
N ALA A 578 4.53 4.38 1.62
CA ALA A 578 4.30 3.89 2.98
C ALA A 578 4.29 2.35 3.05
N LEU A 579 3.72 1.70 2.05
CA LEU A 579 3.61 0.24 1.98
C LEU A 579 4.99 -0.41 1.84
N VAL A 580 5.82 0.08 0.92
CA VAL A 580 7.16 -0.48 0.72
C VAL A 580 8.15 -0.07 1.81
N MET A 581 7.90 1.01 2.55
CA MET A 581 8.74 1.46 3.66
C MET A 581 8.90 0.34 4.70
N SER A 582 7.79 -0.25 5.14
CA SER A 582 7.80 -1.33 6.13
C SER A 582 8.38 -2.62 5.53
N ALA A 583 7.93 -3.02 4.33
CA ALA A 583 8.40 -4.23 3.68
C ALA A 583 9.90 -4.22 3.34
N GLY A 584 10.43 -3.05 2.96
CA GLY A 584 11.85 -2.84 2.62
C GLY A 584 12.71 -2.38 3.80
N ARG A 585 12.13 -2.23 5.00
CA ARG A 585 12.79 -1.72 6.22
C ARG A 585 13.51 -0.38 6.02
N TYR A 586 12.92 0.49 5.17
CA TYR A 586 13.47 1.80 4.91
C TYR A 586 13.20 2.78 6.04
N THR A 587 14.15 3.67 6.23
CA THR A 587 14.00 4.84 7.10
C THR A 587 13.52 6.05 6.27
N PHE A 588 13.01 7.09 6.94
CA PHE A 588 12.69 8.36 6.27
C PHE A 588 13.90 8.91 5.50
N MET A 589 15.09 8.79 6.08
CA MET A 589 16.32 9.29 5.46
C MET A 589 16.69 8.55 4.17
N ASP A 590 16.30 7.28 4.02
CA ASP A 590 16.53 6.53 2.77
C ASP A 590 15.67 7.11 1.63
N TYR A 591 14.44 7.53 1.92
CA TYR A 591 13.60 8.27 0.95
C TYR A 591 14.20 9.62 0.58
N VAL A 592 14.72 10.37 1.56
CA VAL A 592 15.40 11.64 1.28
C VAL A 592 16.64 11.43 0.42
N LYS A 593 17.49 10.45 0.73
CA LYS A 593 18.73 10.17 -0.01
C LYS A 593 18.50 9.75 -1.46
N VAL A 594 17.46 8.98 -1.73
CA VAL A 594 17.15 8.47 -3.08
C VAL A 594 16.11 9.35 -3.77
N GLY A 595 15.05 9.71 -3.07
CA GLY A 595 13.91 10.39 -3.64
C GLY A 595 14.14 11.88 -3.90
N LEU A 596 14.82 12.60 -2.99
CA LEU A 596 15.04 14.04 -3.18
C LEU A 596 15.91 14.36 -4.41
N PRO A 597 17.08 13.73 -4.62
CA PRO A 597 17.85 13.93 -5.86
C PRO A 597 17.03 13.57 -7.10
N MET A 598 16.28 12.48 -7.04
CA MET A 598 15.41 12.05 -8.14
C MET A 598 14.35 13.12 -8.43
N GLN A 599 13.66 13.62 -7.41
CA GLN A 599 12.61 14.65 -7.55
C GLN A 599 13.14 15.94 -8.16
N ILE A 600 14.34 16.38 -7.76
CA ILE A 600 15.00 17.57 -8.32
C ILE A 600 15.39 17.37 -9.79
N ILE A 601 16.02 16.23 -10.11
CA ILE A 601 16.43 15.92 -11.48
C ILE A 601 15.21 15.82 -12.40
N PHE A 602 14.14 15.15 -11.95
CA PHE A 602 12.86 15.12 -12.69
C PHE A 602 12.34 16.51 -12.94
N GLY A 603 12.38 17.41 -11.94
CA GLY A 603 11.95 18.80 -12.10
C GLY A 603 12.74 19.53 -13.18
N ILE A 604 14.06 19.46 -13.13
CA ILE A 604 14.93 20.11 -14.13
C ILE A 604 14.65 19.57 -15.53
N VAL A 605 14.59 18.23 -15.68
CA VAL A 605 14.32 17.60 -16.98
C VAL A 605 12.94 17.98 -17.50
N MET A 606 11.90 17.94 -16.65
CA MET A 606 10.53 18.25 -17.08
C MET A 606 10.37 19.72 -17.45
N VAL A 607 10.98 20.66 -16.74
CA VAL A 607 10.97 22.09 -17.10
C VAL A 607 11.54 22.33 -18.51
N ILE A 608 12.54 21.53 -18.91
CA ILE A 608 13.13 21.63 -20.25
C ILE A 608 12.28 20.87 -21.29
N VAL A 609 11.82 19.68 -20.97
CA VAL A 609 11.16 18.77 -21.91
C VAL A 609 9.72 19.20 -22.20
N LEU A 610 8.97 19.69 -21.20
CA LEU A 610 7.56 20.04 -21.39
C LEU A 610 7.34 21.10 -22.48
N PRO A 611 8.13 22.22 -22.55
CA PRO A 611 8.00 23.19 -23.63
C PRO A 611 8.44 22.66 -25.01
N LEU A 612 9.30 21.63 -25.05
CA LEU A 612 9.70 20.98 -26.30
C LEU A 612 8.58 20.09 -26.85
N LEU A 613 7.85 19.39 -25.97
CA LEU A 613 6.72 18.54 -26.34
C LEU A 613 5.44 19.35 -26.60
N PHE A 614 5.24 20.39 -25.84
CA PHE A 614 4.08 21.28 -25.86
C PHE A 614 4.57 22.74 -25.90
N PRO A 615 4.78 23.32 -27.09
CA PRO A 615 5.32 24.68 -27.22
C PRO A 615 4.44 25.72 -26.53
N PHE A 616 5.06 26.80 -26.06
CA PHE A 616 4.39 27.95 -25.46
C PHE A 616 3.54 28.76 -26.44
N ARG A 617 3.67 28.49 -27.74
CA ARG A 617 2.93 29.19 -28.81
C ARG A 617 1.86 28.30 -29.39
#